data_0d2eaa1bf3b2599578be2d8be083d388
#
_entry.id   0d2eaa1bf3b2599578be2d8be083d388
#
_cell.length_a   1.000
_cell.length_b   1.000
_cell.length_c   1.000
_cell.angle_alpha   90.00
_cell.angle_beta   90.00
_cell.angle_gamma   90.00
#
_symmetry.space_group_name_H-M   'P 1'
#
loop_
_entity.id
_entity.type
_entity.pdbx_description
1 polymer ?
#
loop_
_entity_poly.entity_id
_entity_poly.type
_entity_poly.pdbx_seq_one_letter_code
_entity_poly.pdbx_strand_id
1 'polypeptide(L)'
;MKRLLLLTLMIIYVVPFAGAQSTPAVVNPAIDMQGYLRISAEAAKYRESRRLTEAEFIQMSREDGTVILDARSQEKYNELHIKDAINLSFPDITVESLKSTFPDKNARILIYCNNNFVGAEKPFPTKAPTASLNLSTYIALYSYGYRDVYELGPLLSINTTKLELISTPQSVK
;
A
#
# COMPACT_ATOMS: atom_id res chain seq x y z
N MET A 1 81.92 -25.98 -30.81
CA MET A 1 80.73 -25.17 -30.71
C MET A 1 79.80 -25.81 -29.68
N LYS A 2 79.76 -25.30 -28.41
CA LYS A 2 78.90 -25.82 -27.33
C LYS A 2 77.64 -24.99 -27.28
N ARG A 3 76.50 -25.61 -27.56
CA ARG A 3 75.16 -24.94 -27.42
C ARG A 3 74.72 -25.02 -25.97
N LEU A 4 74.56 -23.85 -25.33
CA LEU A 4 74.03 -23.70 -23.99
C LEU A 4 72.47 -23.65 -24.06
N LEU A 5 71.80 -24.66 -23.48
CA LEU A 5 70.34 -24.74 -23.40
C LEU A 5 69.91 -24.01 -22.13
N LEU A 6 69.33 -22.85 -22.27
CA LEU A 6 68.66 -22.14 -21.15
C LEU A 6 67.26 -22.76 -20.90
N LEU A 7 67.12 -23.43 -19.74
CA LEU A 7 65.83 -23.88 -19.24
C LEU A 7 65.18 -22.71 -18.48
N THR A 8 64.10 -22.13 -19.04
CA THR A 8 63.28 -21.11 -18.36
C THR A 8 62.25 -21.79 -17.45
N LEU A 9 62.49 -21.68 -16.12
CA LEU A 9 61.56 -22.21 -15.12
C LEU A 9 60.38 -21.24 -14.98
N MET A 10 59.18 -21.65 -15.43
CA MET A 10 57.94 -20.88 -15.31
C MET A 10 57.31 -21.16 -13.94
N ILE A 11 57.44 -20.23 -13.00
CA ILE A 11 56.81 -20.32 -11.67
C ILE A 11 55.34 -19.91 -11.83
N ILE A 12 54.41 -20.87 -11.71
CA ILE A 12 52.98 -20.62 -11.68
C ILE A 12 52.60 -20.20 -10.25
N TYR A 13 52.30 -18.91 -10.07
CA TYR A 13 51.70 -18.41 -8.84
C TYR A 13 50.23 -18.82 -8.79
N VAL A 14 49.92 -19.80 -7.95
CA VAL A 14 48.54 -20.13 -7.58
C VAL A 14 48.08 -19.11 -6.55
N VAL A 15 47.30 -18.13 -6.96
CA VAL A 15 46.63 -17.17 -6.05
C VAL A 15 45.47 -17.91 -5.37
N PRO A 16 45.45 -18.07 -4.03
CA PRO A 16 44.33 -18.69 -3.37
C PRO A 16 43.10 -17.78 -3.57
N PHE A 17 42.06 -18.32 -4.18
CA PHE A 17 40.77 -17.68 -4.28
C PHE A 17 40.19 -17.61 -2.85
N ALA A 18 40.27 -16.42 -2.24
CA ALA A 18 39.64 -16.18 -0.95
C ALA A 18 38.14 -16.32 -1.17
N GLY A 19 37.55 -17.44 -0.74
CA GLY A 19 36.12 -17.67 -0.75
C GLY A 19 35.43 -16.53 0.03
N ALA A 20 34.56 -15.78 -0.65
CA ALA A 20 33.73 -14.80 0.02
C ALA A 20 32.94 -15.53 1.10
N GLN A 21 33.23 -15.25 2.38
CA GLN A 21 32.44 -15.73 3.50
C GLN A 21 31.07 -15.08 3.37
N SER A 22 30.06 -15.86 2.98
CA SER A 22 28.67 -15.41 3.01
C SER A 22 28.30 -15.18 4.47
N THR A 23 28.06 -13.93 4.85
CA THR A 23 27.41 -13.60 6.13
C THR A 23 26.11 -14.39 6.23
N PRO A 24 25.84 -15.07 7.36
CA PRO A 24 24.60 -15.79 7.53
C PRO A 24 23.42 -14.82 7.31
N ALA A 25 22.50 -15.22 6.44
CA ALA A 25 21.31 -14.43 6.15
C ALA A 25 20.50 -14.26 7.43
N VAL A 26 20.18 -12.99 7.80
CA VAL A 26 19.25 -12.72 8.89
C VAL A 26 17.85 -13.06 8.39
N VAL A 27 17.26 -14.14 8.90
CA VAL A 27 15.95 -14.65 8.49
C VAL A 27 14.92 -14.30 9.53
N ASN A 28 13.85 -13.59 9.12
CA ASN A 28 12.64 -13.41 9.92
C ASN A 28 11.45 -13.99 9.13
N PRO A 29 10.88 -15.14 9.54
CA PRO A 29 9.79 -15.78 8.80
C PRO A 29 8.47 -14.98 8.84
N ALA A 30 8.36 -13.97 9.71
CA ALA A 30 7.21 -13.08 9.77
C ALA A 30 7.30 -11.88 8.81
N ILE A 31 8.40 -11.75 8.03
CA ILE A 31 8.61 -10.66 7.07
C ILE A 31 9.01 -11.28 5.72
N ASP A 32 8.08 -11.25 4.77
CA ASP A 32 8.27 -11.83 3.42
C ASP A 32 8.26 -10.73 2.34
N MET A 33 9.44 -10.17 2.04
CA MET A 33 9.59 -9.15 1.00
C MET A 33 9.26 -9.71 -0.39
N GLN A 34 9.64 -10.96 -0.68
CA GLN A 34 9.40 -11.55 -2.00
C GLN A 34 7.90 -11.83 -2.22
N GLY A 35 7.22 -12.32 -1.18
CA GLY A 35 5.78 -12.46 -1.17
C GLY A 35 5.07 -11.12 -1.33
N TYR A 36 5.52 -10.08 -0.61
CA TYR A 36 4.98 -8.73 -0.75
C TYR A 36 5.09 -8.19 -2.18
N LEU A 37 6.27 -8.32 -2.82
CA LEU A 37 6.47 -7.86 -4.20
C LEU A 37 5.57 -8.60 -5.19
N ARG A 38 5.45 -9.92 -5.04
CA ARG A 38 4.56 -10.74 -5.88
C ARG A 38 3.10 -10.31 -5.73
N ILE A 39 2.60 -10.23 -4.50
CA ILE A 39 1.21 -9.83 -4.20
C ILE A 39 0.96 -8.39 -4.67
N SER A 40 1.92 -7.48 -4.51
CA SER A 40 1.82 -6.10 -5.00
C SER A 40 1.65 -6.05 -6.52
N ALA A 41 2.39 -6.86 -7.26
CA ALA A 41 2.27 -6.94 -8.73
C ALA A 41 0.92 -7.51 -9.18
N GLU A 42 0.40 -8.53 -8.48
CA GLU A 42 -0.93 -9.09 -8.73
C GLU A 42 -2.04 -8.08 -8.41
N ALA A 43 -1.96 -7.45 -7.24
CA ALA A 43 -2.92 -6.43 -6.80
C ALA A 43 -2.92 -5.22 -7.76
N ALA A 44 -1.76 -4.80 -8.27
CA ALA A 44 -1.66 -3.69 -9.22
C ALA A 44 -2.47 -3.96 -10.49
N LYS A 45 -2.34 -5.17 -11.08
CA LYS A 45 -3.12 -5.57 -12.26
C LYS A 45 -4.62 -5.59 -11.97
N TYR A 46 -4.99 -6.16 -10.82
CA TYR A 46 -6.40 -6.26 -10.41
C TYR A 46 -7.03 -4.88 -10.17
N ARG A 47 -6.24 -3.94 -9.65
CA ARG A 47 -6.63 -2.56 -9.35
C ARG A 47 -6.92 -1.72 -10.61
N GLU A 48 -6.30 -2.02 -11.76
CA GLU A 48 -6.41 -1.20 -12.98
C GLU A 48 -7.86 -0.90 -13.38
N SER A 49 -8.75 -1.92 -13.28
CA SER A 49 -10.18 -1.81 -13.57
C SER A 49 -11.05 -1.38 -12.39
N ARG A 50 -10.44 -1.02 -11.25
CA ARG A 50 -11.14 -0.71 -9.99
C ARG A 50 -10.88 0.70 -9.48
N ARG A 51 -10.41 1.57 -10.35
CA ARG A 51 -10.25 3.00 -10.08
C ARG A 51 -11.47 3.74 -10.60
N LEU A 52 -12.25 4.28 -9.68
CA LEU A 52 -13.52 4.92 -9.98
C LEU A 52 -13.34 6.42 -10.21
N THR A 53 -14.10 6.97 -11.13
CA THR A 53 -14.36 8.41 -11.19
C THR A 53 -15.12 8.86 -9.93
N GLU A 54 -15.20 10.15 -9.68
CA GLU A 54 -16.00 10.69 -8.57
C GLU A 54 -17.48 10.26 -8.67
N ALA A 55 -18.05 10.31 -9.88
CA ALA A 55 -19.45 9.96 -10.11
C ALA A 55 -19.72 8.47 -9.84
N GLU A 56 -18.87 7.58 -10.32
CA GLU A 56 -18.95 6.14 -10.08
C GLU A 56 -18.78 5.82 -8.59
N PHE A 57 -17.84 6.48 -7.90
CA PHE A 57 -17.62 6.32 -6.48
C PHE A 57 -18.89 6.70 -5.68
N ILE A 58 -19.49 7.87 -5.98
CA ILE A 58 -20.73 8.31 -5.36
C ILE A 58 -21.88 7.35 -5.65
N GLN A 59 -22.00 6.86 -6.90
CA GLN A 59 -23.03 5.90 -7.25
C GLN A 59 -22.86 4.61 -6.45
N MET A 60 -21.67 4.04 -6.48
CA MET A 60 -21.38 2.76 -5.84
C MET A 60 -21.47 2.84 -4.30
N SER A 61 -21.15 4.00 -3.70
CA SER A 61 -21.26 4.19 -2.26
C SER A 61 -22.67 4.12 -1.71
N ARG A 62 -23.69 4.28 -2.58
CA ARG A 62 -25.11 4.21 -2.22
C ARG A 62 -25.71 2.82 -2.39
N GLU A 63 -24.95 1.89 -2.95
CA GLU A 63 -25.41 0.51 -3.14
C GLU A 63 -25.34 -0.25 -1.81
N ASP A 64 -26.35 -1.05 -1.53
CA ASP A 64 -26.43 -1.85 -0.31
C ASP A 64 -25.20 -2.76 -0.14
N GLY A 65 -24.68 -2.86 1.06
CA GLY A 65 -23.51 -3.67 1.39
C GLY A 65 -22.17 -3.04 0.98
N THR A 66 -22.17 -1.82 0.44
CA THR A 66 -20.94 -1.07 0.15
C THR A 66 -20.47 -0.30 1.38
N VAL A 67 -19.17 -0.38 1.67
CA VAL A 67 -18.55 0.34 2.79
C VAL A 67 -17.44 1.25 2.28
N ILE A 68 -17.47 2.51 2.69
CA ILE A 68 -16.38 3.46 2.43
C ILE A 68 -15.37 3.34 3.57
N LEU A 69 -14.11 3.02 3.25
CA LEU A 69 -13.03 2.88 4.21
C LEU A 69 -12.06 4.05 4.10
N ASP A 70 -11.86 4.74 5.21
CA ASP A 70 -10.78 5.71 5.42
C ASP A 70 -9.64 5.05 6.21
N ALA A 71 -8.50 4.84 5.54
CA ALA A 71 -7.33 4.23 6.15
C ALA A 71 -6.35 5.24 6.79
N ARG A 72 -6.71 6.52 6.86
CA ARG A 72 -5.92 7.54 7.55
C ARG A 72 -6.00 7.37 9.07
N SER A 73 -5.17 8.13 9.80
CA SER A 73 -5.27 8.13 11.26
C SER A 73 -6.66 8.63 11.72
N GLN A 74 -7.10 8.18 12.89
CA GLN A 74 -8.35 8.63 13.51
C GLN A 74 -8.40 10.15 13.66
N GLU A 75 -7.26 10.82 13.93
CA GLU A 75 -7.18 12.27 14.01
C GLU A 75 -7.59 12.92 12.68
N LYS A 76 -7.02 12.46 11.56
CA LYS A 76 -7.30 13.01 10.22
C LYS A 76 -8.71 12.69 9.75
N TYR A 77 -9.22 11.53 10.10
CA TYR A 77 -10.61 11.18 9.89
C TYR A 77 -11.55 12.15 10.65
N ASN A 78 -11.30 12.38 11.93
CA ASN A 78 -12.14 13.28 12.74
C ASN A 78 -12.11 14.73 12.24
N GLU A 79 -10.96 15.20 11.70
CA GLU A 79 -10.85 16.54 11.14
C GLU A 79 -11.75 16.75 9.91
N LEU A 80 -11.74 15.82 8.95
CA LEU A 80 -12.58 15.85 7.76
C LEU A 80 -12.55 14.48 7.04
N HIS A 81 -13.71 13.91 6.73
CA HIS A 81 -13.83 12.64 6.02
C HIS A 81 -15.06 12.62 5.10
N ILE A 82 -15.12 11.65 4.17
CA ILE A 82 -16.32 11.40 3.38
C ILE A 82 -17.41 10.91 4.31
N LYS A 83 -18.61 11.51 4.23
CA LYS A 83 -19.77 11.09 5.01
C LYS A 83 -20.03 9.59 4.84
N ASP A 84 -20.47 8.95 5.91
CA ASP A 84 -20.74 7.52 6.02
C ASP A 84 -19.49 6.63 5.88
N ALA A 85 -18.29 7.20 5.73
CA ALA A 85 -17.06 6.43 5.80
C ALA A 85 -16.80 5.92 7.21
N ILE A 86 -16.24 4.71 7.30
CA ILE A 86 -15.70 4.18 8.55
C ILE A 86 -14.19 4.39 8.58
N ASN A 87 -13.62 4.50 9.77
CA ASN A 87 -12.17 4.59 9.93
C ASN A 87 -11.58 3.28 10.43
N LEU A 88 -10.62 2.75 9.69
CA LEU A 88 -9.69 1.72 10.15
C LEU A 88 -8.30 2.14 9.69
N SER A 89 -7.54 2.74 10.60
CA SER A 89 -6.21 3.27 10.31
C SER A 89 -5.29 2.19 9.77
N PHE A 90 -4.51 2.50 8.72
CA PHE A 90 -3.66 1.51 8.06
C PHE A 90 -2.76 0.70 9.01
N PRO A 91 -2.10 1.29 10.03
CA PRO A 91 -1.32 0.51 11.00
C PRO A 91 -2.14 -0.49 11.83
N ASP A 92 -3.45 -0.29 11.92
CA ASP A 92 -4.38 -1.12 12.72
C ASP A 92 -5.03 -2.22 11.87
N ILE A 93 -4.67 -2.32 10.58
CA ILE A 93 -5.17 -3.39 9.71
C ILE A 93 -4.52 -4.72 10.09
N THR A 94 -5.29 -5.58 10.75
CA THR A 94 -4.92 -6.94 11.14
C THR A 94 -5.98 -7.94 10.69
N VAL A 95 -5.74 -9.24 10.90
CA VAL A 95 -6.76 -10.28 10.65
C VAL A 95 -8.01 -10.02 11.49
N GLU A 96 -7.82 -9.70 12.78
CA GLU A 96 -8.90 -9.49 13.75
C GLU A 96 -9.71 -8.23 13.43
N SER A 97 -9.03 -7.10 13.19
CA SER A 97 -9.71 -5.84 12.87
C SER A 97 -10.50 -5.93 11.57
N LEU A 98 -9.92 -6.56 10.55
CA LEU A 98 -10.62 -6.79 9.28
C LEU A 98 -11.81 -7.73 9.44
N LYS A 99 -11.69 -8.81 10.22
CA LYS A 99 -12.80 -9.73 10.50
C LYS A 99 -13.93 -9.04 11.26
N SER A 100 -13.60 -8.12 12.16
CA SER A 100 -14.59 -7.32 12.89
C SER A 100 -15.28 -6.29 12.02
N THR A 101 -14.51 -5.62 11.13
CA THR A 101 -15.02 -4.52 10.29
C THR A 101 -15.70 -5.04 9.03
N PHE A 102 -15.14 -6.06 8.41
CA PHE A 102 -15.59 -6.68 7.16
C PHE A 102 -15.65 -8.21 7.33
N PRO A 103 -16.67 -8.76 8.01
CA PRO A 103 -16.75 -10.20 8.28
C PRO A 103 -16.90 -11.02 6.99
N ASP A 104 -17.53 -10.46 5.96
CA ASP A 104 -17.62 -11.08 4.64
C ASP A 104 -16.43 -10.66 3.76
N LYS A 105 -15.71 -11.64 3.21
CA LYS A 105 -14.60 -11.39 2.26
C LYS A 105 -15.06 -10.86 0.91
N ASN A 106 -16.34 -10.98 0.59
CA ASN A 106 -16.96 -10.43 -0.61
C ASN A 106 -17.55 -9.02 -0.38
N ALA A 107 -17.38 -8.44 0.82
CA ALA A 107 -17.81 -7.07 1.08
C ALA A 107 -17.20 -6.11 0.06
N ARG A 108 -18.04 -5.23 -0.50
CA ARG A 108 -17.58 -4.16 -1.39
C ARG A 108 -16.99 -3.02 -0.57
N ILE A 109 -15.72 -2.75 -0.80
CA ILE A 109 -14.96 -1.75 -0.06
C ILE A 109 -14.50 -0.66 -1.01
N LEU A 110 -14.89 0.58 -0.75
CA LEU A 110 -14.43 1.77 -1.44
C LEU A 110 -13.36 2.46 -0.59
N ILE A 111 -12.15 2.63 -1.12
CA ILE A 111 -11.07 3.29 -0.39
C ILE A 111 -10.76 4.67 -0.95
N TYR A 112 -10.31 5.56 -0.07
CA TYR A 112 -9.74 6.85 -0.40
C TYR A 112 -8.66 7.24 0.60
N CYS A 113 -7.85 8.24 0.29
CA CYS A 113 -6.80 8.71 1.18
C CYS A 113 -6.51 10.22 1.05
N ASN A 114 -5.44 10.67 1.70
CA ASN A 114 -4.94 12.04 1.61
C ASN A 114 -4.79 12.55 0.18
N ASN A 115 -4.19 11.72 -0.70
CA ASN A 115 -3.84 12.10 -2.07
C ASN A 115 -5.03 12.21 -3.01
N ASN A 116 -6.26 12.00 -2.51
CA ASN A 116 -7.47 12.23 -3.29
C ASN A 116 -7.99 13.68 -3.19
N PHE A 117 -7.49 14.49 -2.24
CA PHE A 117 -8.03 15.81 -1.99
C PHE A 117 -6.97 16.89 -1.95
N VAL A 118 -7.31 18.10 -2.45
CA VAL A 118 -6.55 19.34 -2.32
C VAL A 118 -7.42 20.44 -1.75
N GLY A 119 -6.79 21.46 -1.15
CA GLY A 119 -7.47 22.61 -0.55
C GLY A 119 -7.89 22.41 0.91
N ALA A 120 -7.35 21.36 1.56
CA ALA A 120 -7.47 21.15 3.01
C ALA A 120 -6.24 20.36 3.50
N GLU A 121 -5.10 21.00 3.58
CA GLU A 121 -3.80 20.35 3.84
C GLU A 121 -3.72 19.74 5.24
N LYS A 122 -4.45 20.29 6.21
CA LYS A 122 -4.43 19.76 7.58
C LYS A 122 -5.10 18.39 7.67
N PRO A 123 -6.37 18.18 7.25
CA PRO A 123 -6.99 16.85 7.24
C PRO A 123 -6.42 15.93 6.13
N PHE A 124 -5.99 16.48 4.99
CA PHE A 124 -5.47 15.73 3.85
C PHE A 124 -4.03 16.12 3.50
N PRO A 125 -3.04 15.87 4.39
CA PRO A 125 -1.65 16.18 4.11
C PRO A 125 -1.14 15.32 2.94
N THR A 126 -0.64 15.97 1.89
CA THR A 126 -0.15 15.31 0.67
C THR A 126 1.03 14.41 0.98
N LYS A 127 1.01 13.18 0.47
CA LYS A 127 2.11 12.22 0.51
C LYS A 127 2.75 12.09 -0.88
N ALA A 128 4.01 11.66 -0.93
CA ALA A 128 4.63 11.26 -2.18
C ALA A 128 3.73 10.24 -2.92
N PRO A 129 3.57 10.33 -4.25
CA PRO A 129 2.66 9.44 -4.98
C PRO A 129 2.89 7.94 -4.71
N THR A 130 4.14 7.52 -4.59
CA THR A 130 4.53 6.13 -4.27
C THR A 130 4.30 5.73 -2.81
N ALA A 131 4.02 6.70 -1.92
CA ALA A 131 3.69 6.50 -0.52
C ALA A 131 2.20 6.79 -0.22
N SER A 132 1.37 6.85 -1.25
CA SER A 132 -0.08 7.02 -1.12
C SER A 132 -0.69 5.86 -0.32
N LEU A 133 -1.51 6.19 0.67
CA LEU A 133 -2.20 5.17 1.48
C LEU A 133 -3.15 4.30 0.66
N ASN A 134 -3.70 4.80 -0.46
CA ASN A 134 -4.50 3.95 -1.35
C ASN A 134 -3.71 2.74 -1.84
N LEU A 135 -2.43 2.93 -2.21
CA LEU A 135 -1.59 1.82 -2.66
C LEU A 135 -1.40 0.79 -1.56
N SER A 136 -0.96 1.23 -0.39
CA SER A 136 -0.71 0.34 0.75
C SER A 136 -1.99 -0.36 1.22
N THR A 137 -3.11 0.38 1.31
CA THR A 137 -4.40 -0.17 1.74
C THR A 137 -4.93 -1.19 0.74
N TYR A 138 -4.85 -0.88 -0.58
CA TYR A 138 -5.30 -1.80 -1.62
C TYR A 138 -4.52 -3.12 -1.58
N ILE A 139 -3.18 -3.04 -1.52
CA ILE A 139 -2.30 -4.22 -1.44
C ILE A 139 -2.58 -5.02 -0.15
N ALA A 140 -2.77 -4.35 0.99
CA ALA A 140 -3.09 -5.01 2.25
C ALA A 140 -4.43 -5.75 2.16
N LEU A 141 -5.52 -5.09 1.75
CA LEU A 141 -6.83 -5.73 1.60
C LEU A 141 -6.76 -6.93 0.64
N TYR A 142 -6.06 -6.77 -0.49
CA TYR A 142 -5.83 -7.85 -1.44
C TYR A 142 -5.06 -9.02 -0.82
N SER A 143 -4.01 -8.74 -0.05
CA SER A 143 -3.20 -9.74 0.67
C SER A 143 -4.03 -10.51 1.71
N TYR A 144 -4.97 -9.84 2.38
CA TYR A 144 -5.91 -10.46 3.32
C TYR A 144 -7.11 -11.16 2.64
N GLY A 145 -7.17 -11.18 1.31
CA GLY A 145 -8.16 -11.94 0.55
C GLY A 145 -9.42 -11.18 0.15
N TYR A 146 -9.51 -9.87 0.38
CA TYR A 146 -10.60 -9.04 -0.13
C TYR A 146 -10.38 -8.75 -1.61
N ARG A 147 -11.40 -8.93 -2.43
CA ARG A 147 -11.31 -8.79 -3.90
C ARG A 147 -12.25 -7.73 -4.46
N ASP A 148 -13.36 -7.43 -3.80
CA ASP A 148 -14.31 -6.40 -4.23
C ASP A 148 -13.93 -5.03 -3.65
N VAL A 149 -12.67 -4.61 -3.93
CA VAL A 149 -12.08 -3.35 -3.47
C VAL A 149 -11.93 -2.39 -4.62
N TYR A 150 -12.44 -1.18 -4.47
CA TYR A 150 -12.35 -0.08 -5.43
C TYR A 150 -11.74 1.15 -4.77
N GLU A 151 -11.17 2.04 -5.55
CA GLU A 151 -10.61 3.28 -5.04
C GLU A 151 -11.13 4.51 -5.75
N LEU A 152 -11.23 5.62 -5.02
CA LEU A 152 -11.40 6.93 -5.61
C LEU A 152 -10.16 7.28 -6.44
N GLY A 153 -10.32 7.41 -7.76
CA GLY A 153 -9.21 7.59 -8.70
C GLY A 153 -8.68 9.01 -8.81
N PRO A 154 -9.54 10.05 -8.90
CA PRO A 154 -9.12 11.41 -9.17
C PRO A 154 -8.55 12.14 -7.95
N LEU A 155 -7.79 13.22 -8.24
CA LEU A 155 -7.48 14.27 -7.28
C LEU A 155 -8.60 15.33 -7.35
N LEU A 156 -9.29 15.56 -6.24
CA LEU A 156 -10.46 16.44 -6.14
C LEU A 156 -10.15 17.67 -5.29
N SER A 157 -10.73 18.81 -5.65
CA SER A 157 -10.73 19.97 -4.76
C SER A 157 -11.89 19.86 -3.76
N ILE A 158 -11.63 20.08 -2.48
CA ILE A 158 -12.68 20.09 -1.44
C ILE A 158 -13.76 21.14 -1.70
N ASN A 159 -13.43 22.19 -2.47
CA ASN A 159 -14.36 23.29 -2.79
C ASN A 159 -15.31 22.97 -3.94
N THR A 160 -15.03 21.94 -4.74
CA THR A 160 -15.81 21.62 -5.95
C THR A 160 -16.24 20.16 -6.04
N THR A 161 -15.74 19.31 -5.17
CA THR A 161 -16.16 17.90 -5.10
C THR A 161 -17.65 17.79 -4.81
N LYS A 162 -18.29 16.77 -5.35
CA LYS A 162 -19.68 16.40 -5.08
C LYS A 162 -19.80 15.40 -3.93
N LEU A 163 -18.68 14.90 -3.41
CA LEU A 163 -18.65 14.09 -2.22
C LEU A 163 -18.98 14.94 -1.00
N GLU A 164 -19.89 14.47 -0.17
CA GLU A 164 -20.21 15.13 1.09
C GLU A 164 -19.08 14.86 2.09
N LEU A 165 -18.41 15.92 2.53
CA LEU A 165 -17.35 15.86 3.52
C LEU A 165 -17.85 16.38 4.86
N ILE A 166 -17.60 15.63 5.93
CA ILE A 166 -18.04 15.97 7.29
C ILE A 166 -16.86 15.86 8.27
N SER A 167 -17.00 16.54 9.40
CA SER A 167 -16.09 16.44 10.54
C SER A 167 -16.78 15.74 11.70
N THR A 168 -16.04 14.93 12.44
CA THR A 168 -16.53 14.38 13.70
C THR A 168 -16.33 15.43 14.80
N PRO A 169 -17.37 15.86 15.55
CA PRO A 169 -17.17 16.78 16.65
C PRO A 169 -16.15 16.22 17.66
N GLN A 170 -15.09 16.98 17.94
CA GLN A 170 -14.19 16.61 19.02
C GLN A 170 -14.95 16.80 20.34
N SER A 171 -15.09 15.74 21.13
CA SER A 171 -15.51 15.89 22.50
C SER A 171 -14.47 16.74 23.24
N VAL A 172 -14.87 17.95 23.62
CA VAL A 172 -14.05 18.81 24.48
C VAL A 172 -13.83 18.03 25.78
N LYS A 173 -12.56 17.63 26.02
CA LYS A 173 -12.13 17.05 27.30
C LYS A 173 -11.91 18.15 28.31
#